data_22f8541cf13c464f04ff3e0d7b3ff846
#
_entry.id   22f8541cf13c464f04ff3e0d7b3ff846
#
_cell.length_a   1.000
_cell.length_b   1.000
_cell.length_c   1.000
_cell.angle_alpha   90.00
_cell.angle_beta   90.00
_cell.angle_gamma   90.00
#
_symmetry.space_group_name_H-M   'P 1'
#
loop_
_entity.id
_entity.type
_entity.pdbx_description
1 polymer ?
#
loop_
_entity_poly.entity_id
_entity_poly.type
_entity_poly.pdbx_seq_one_letter_code
_entity_poly.pdbx_strand_id
1 'polypeptide(L)'
;LNRENRRETSVRHDYILCYSKNYYDDEIKRINQLPMSGKALASYSNPDNDPRGLWKSDPAHAQAGHGVESQFYTVVAPNGKKHKLPSGRCWIYNEDTMKEAIKDNRIWFGQDGNGVPRVKTYLNAKERGLTPETMIFAKEGSTNEKAKNDLKELFDGIAVFETPKPVELIRHLLKMAFKEGL
;
A
#
# COMPACT_ATOMS: atom_id res chain seq x y z
N LEU A 1 -4.10 23.30 7.34
CA LEU A 1 -3.57 24.57 7.84
C LEU A 1 -3.64 25.63 6.75
N ASN A 2 -4.19 26.81 7.07
CA ASN A 2 -4.21 27.97 6.18
C ASN A 2 -2.79 28.52 6.02
N ARG A 3 -2.54 29.15 4.87
CA ARG A 3 -1.24 29.76 4.56
C ARG A 3 -1.01 30.98 5.48
N GLU A 4 -0.04 30.88 6.39
CA GLU A 4 0.43 32.05 7.13
C GLU A 4 1.45 32.81 6.28
N ASN A 5 1.26 34.13 6.17
CA ASN A 5 2.23 35.02 5.51
C ASN A 5 3.44 35.23 6.43
N ARG A 6 4.42 34.35 6.32
CA ARG A 6 5.74 34.49 6.94
C ARG A 6 6.73 35.01 5.91
N ARG A 7 7.80 35.68 6.37
CA ARG A 7 8.79 36.31 5.48
C ARG A 7 9.56 35.31 4.61
N GLU A 8 9.73 34.05 5.07
CA GLU A 8 10.54 33.04 4.37
C GLU A 8 9.73 31.81 3.99
N THR A 9 9.37 30.98 4.96
CA THR A 9 8.62 29.72 4.73
C THR A 9 7.38 29.64 5.62
N SER A 10 6.32 29.03 5.10
CA SER A 10 5.08 28.76 5.85
C SER A 10 5.02 27.32 6.26
N VAL A 11 4.83 27.04 7.56
CA VAL A 11 4.54 25.68 8.06
C VAL A 11 3.10 25.34 7.73
N ARG A 12 2.89 24.22 7.01
CA ARG A 12 1.58 23.76 6.52
C ARG A 12 1.21 22.37 7.02
N HIS A 13 1.83 21.90 8.11
CA HIS A 13 1.59 20.61 8.70
C HIS A 13 1.65 20.68 10.23
N ASP A 14 0.94 19.77 10.88
CA ASP A 14 1.07 19.47 12.30
C ASP A 14 1.80 18.15 12.47
N TYR A 15 2.37 17.91 13.64
CA TYR A 15 3.01 16.64 14.00
C TYR A 15 2.10 15.81 14.90
N ILE A 16 2.08 14.50 14.66
CA ILE A 16 1.45 13.53 15.53
C ILE A 16 2.58 12.68 16.14
N LEU A 17 2.71 12.75 17.44
CA LEU A 17 3.73 11.97 18.17
C LEU A 17 3.08 10.67 18.67
N CYS A 18 3.64 9.55 18.25
CA CYS A 18 3.19 8.22 18.65
C CYS A 18 4.17 7.61 19.65
N TYR A 19 3.65 7.16 20.79
CA TYR A 19 4.43 6.49 21.83
C TYR A 19 3.99 5.05 21.97
N SER A 20 4.94 4.14 22.16
CA SER A 20 4.67 2.71 22.41
C SER A 20 5.33 2.31 23.74
N LYS A 21 4.58 1.57 24.58
CA LYS A 21 5.09 1.03 25.83
C LYS A 21 6.22 0.00 25.61
N ASN A 22 6.10 -0.81 24.56
CA ASN A 22 7.04 -1.91 24.22
C ASN A 22 7.59 -1.72 22.80
N TYR A 23 8.46 -0.73 22.61
CA TYR A 23 8.96 -0.39 21.27
C TYR A 23 9.93 -1.46 20.71
N TYR A 24 10.66 -2.17 21.56
CA TYR A 24 11.74 -3.08 21.16
C TYR A 24 11.29 -4.54 20.92
N ASP A 25 10.01 -4.83 20.98
CA ASP A 25 9.49 -6.15 20.66
C ASP A 25 9.14 -6.22 19.16
N ASP A 26 9.99 -6.87 18.38
CA ASP A 26 9.85 -6.98 16.91
C ASP A 26 8.70 -7.90 16.49
N GLU A 27 8.19 -8.75 17.38
CA GLU A 27 7.07 -9.64 17.11
C GLU A 27 5.70 -8.93 17.20
N ILE A 28 5.65 -7.76 17.87
CA ILE A 28 4.41 -7.00 18.04
C ILE A 28 4.23 -5.99 16.91
N LYS A 29 3.20 -6.18 16.10
CA LYS A 29 2.74 -5.13 15.18
C LYS A 29 2.17 -3.96 15.98
N ARG A 30 2.86 -2.85 16.00
CA ARG A 30 2.53 -1.64 16.79
C ARG A 30 1.45 -0.77 16.14
N ILE A 31 1.34 -0.86 14.82
CA ILE A 31 0.39 -0.09 14.02
C ILE A 31 -0.34 -1.05 13.10
N ASN A 32 -1.66 -0.99 13.09
CA ASN A 32 -2.48 -1.82 12.21
C ASN A 32 -2.42 -1.33 10.78
N GLN A 33 -2.60 -2.24 9.85
CA GLN A 33 -2.86 -1.88 8.46
C GLN A 33 -4.27 -1.29 8.34
N LEU A 34 -4.40 -0.29 7.48
CA LEU A 34 -5.69 0.30 7.14
C LEU A 34 -6.44 -0.59 6.14
N PRO A 35 -7.77 -0.55 6.11
CA PRO A 35 -8.55 -1.26 5.11
C PRO A 35 -8.11 -0.86 3.69
N MET A 36 -8.19 -1.82 2.76
CA MET A 36 -7.90 -1.56 1.34
C MET A 36 -8.85 -0.50 0.79
N SER A 37 -8.29 0.52 0.14
CA SER A 37 -9.11 1.54 -0.55
C SER A 37 -9.73 0.96 -1.82
N GLY A 38 -10.86 1.54 -2.26
CA GLY A 38 -11.49 1.16 -3.55
C GLY A 38 -10.51 1.25 -4.72
N LYS A 39 -9.61 2.24 -4.74
CA LYS A 39 -8.55 2.38 -5.74
C LYS A 39 -7.54 1.22 -5.69
N ALA A 40 -7.16 0.78 -4.51
CA ALA A 40 -6.26 -0.36 -4.35
C ALA A 40 -6.94 -1.67 -4.77
N LEU A 41 -8.22 -1.85 -4.44
CA LEU A 41 -9.01 -3.01 -4.87
C LEU A 41 -9.23 -3.04 -6.38
N ALA A 42 -9.43 -1.90 -7.03
CA ALA A 42 -9.61 -1.78 -8.48
C ALA A 42 -8.38 -2.25 -9.30
N SER A 43 -7.20 -2.40 -8.68
CA SER A 43 -6.01 -2.96 -9.32
C SER A 43 -6.03 -4.49 -9.43
N TYR A 44 -7.00 -5.15 -8.81
CA TYR A 44 -7.16 -6.61 -8.85
C TYR A 44 -8.22 -6.99 -9.86
N SER A 45 -7.90 -7.95 -10.71
CA SER A 45 -8.81 -8.52 -11.72
C SER A 45 -8.49 -10.01 -11.89
N ASN A 46 -9.27 -10.71 -12.69
CA ASN A 46 -9.02 -12.13 -13.00
C ASN A 46 -9.22 -12.38 -14.50
N PRO A 47 -8.33 -11.84 -15.35
CA PRO A 47 -8.49 -11.91 -16.82
C PRO A 47 -8.31 -13.30 -17.41
N ASP A 48 -7.74 -14.25 -16.68
CA ASP A 48 -7.48 -15.63 -17.11
C ASP A 48 -8.32 -16.67 -16.36
N ASN A 49 -9.33 -16.23 -15.60
CA ASN A 49 -10.21 -17.08 -14.79
C ASN A 49 -9.45 -18.02 -13.84
N ASP A 50 -8.37 -17.51 -13.22
CA ASP A 50 -7.59 -18.27 -12.25
C ASP A 50 -8.49 -18.68 -11.07
N PRO A 51 -8.54 -19.98 -10.69
CA PRO A 51 -9.42 -20.47 -9.63
C PRO A 51 -9.08 -19.90 -8.24
N ARG A 52 -7.88 -19.33 -8.05
CA ARG A 52 -7.46 -18.65 -6.82
C ARG A 52 -8.07 -17.27 -6.64
N GLY A 53 -8.83 -16.77 -7.64
CA GLY A 53 -9.59 -15.53 -7.57
C GLY A 53 -8.86 -14.31 -8.12
N LEU A 54 -9.24 -13.13 -7.63
CA LEU A 54 -8.69 -11.86 -8.11
C LEU A 54 -7.21 -11.70 -7.77
N TRP A 55 -6.44 -11.20 -8.73
CA TRP A 55 -5.02 -10.93 -8.57
C TRP A 55 -4.60 -9.63 -9.27
N LYS A 56 -3.50 -9.05 -8.85
CA LYS A 56 -2.81 -7.97 -9.57
C LYS A 56 -1.47 -8.45 -10.09
N SER A 57 -1.02 -7.87 -11.20
CA SER A 57 0.26 -8.23 -11.79
C SER A 57 1.37 -7.34 -11.25
N ASP A 58 2.33 -7.95 -10.56
CA ASP A 58 3.53 -7.27 -10.06
C ASP A 58 4.76 -7.65 -10.91
N PRO A 59 5.79 -6.78 -11.04
CA PRO A 59 7.00 -7.13 -11.77
C PRO A 59 7.67 -8.39 -11.21
N ALA A 60 8.10 -9.33 -12.08
CA ALA A 60 8.85 -10.51 -11.68
C ALA A 60 10.36 -10.23 -11.50
N HIS A 61 10.78 -8.98 -11.54
CA HIS A 61 12.17 -8.54 -11.38
C HIS A 61 12.31 -7.41 -10.37
N ALA A 62 13.47 -7.32 -9.72
CA ALA A 62 13.85 -6.29 -8.77
C ALA A 62 15.15 -5.59 -9.20
N GLN A 63 15.63 -4.62 -8.42
CA GLN A 63 16.94 -4.02 -8.63
C GLN A 63 18.05 -5.04 -8.32
N ALA A 64 19.09 -5.09 -9.15
CA ALA A 64 20.16 -6.08 -9.07
C ALA A 64 21.12 -5.89 -7.89
N GLY A 65 21.11 -4.73 -7.20
CA GLY A 65 22.09 -4.39 -6.15
C GLY A 65 22.15 -5.38 -4.97
N HIS A 66 21.13 -6.20 -4.77
CA HIS A 66 21.08 -7.27 -3.76
C HIS A 66 20.79 -8.65 -4.39
N GLY A 67 20.88 -8.76 -5.72
CA GLY A 67 20.64 -10.00 -6.45
C GLY A 67 21.80 -10.98 -6.26
N VAL A 68 21.47 -12.28 -6.14
CA VAL A 68 22.43 -13.38 -6.13
C VAL A 68 22.51 -14.02 -7.53
N GLU A 69 23.64 -14.70 -7.82
CA GLU A 69 23.94 -15.26 -9.15
C GLU A 69 22.79 -16.09 -9.74
N SER A 70 22.11 -16.87 -8.92
CA SER A 70 20.97 -17.72 -9.33
C SER A 70 19.73 -16.95 -9.82
N GLN A 71 19.72 -15.62 -9.73
CA GLN A 71 18.64 -14.75 -10.17
C GLN A 71 18.91 -14.09 -11.55
N PHE A 72 20.05 -14.42 -12.19
CA PHE A 72 20.44 -13.87 -13.49
C PHE A 72 20.41 -14.95 -14.56
N TYR A 73 19.26 -15.14 -15.21
CA TYR A 73 19.03 -16.13 -16.25
C TYR A 73 18.01 -15.63 -17.29
N THR A 74 17.79 -16.40 -18.35
CA THR A 74 16.75 -16.11 -19.33
C THR A 74 15.49 -16.90 -19.01
N VAL A 75 14.37 -16.24 -18.78
CA VAL A 75 13.06 -16.89 -18.59
C VAL A 75 12.51 -17.31 -19.95
N VAL A 76 12.05 -18.55 -20.04
CA VAL A 76 11.34 -19.07 -21.22
C VAL A 76 9.86 -19.18 -20.88
N ALA A 77 9.03 -18.44 -21.63
CA ALA A 77 7.58 -18.49 -21.51
C ALA A 77 7.02 -19.82 -22.06
N PRO A 78 5.79 -20.23 -21.69
CA PRO A 78 5.17 -21.46 -22.20
C PRO A 78 5.08 -21.57 -23.73
N ASN A 79 5.00 -20.44 -24.42
CA ASN A 79 5.01 -20.36 -25.90
C ASN A 79 6.42 -20.40 -26.50
N GLY A 80 7.47 -20.62 -25.70
CA GLY A 80 8.87 -20.66 -26.15
C GLY A 80 9.57 -19.31 -26.26
N LYS A 81 8.87 -18.19 -26.03
CA LYS A 81 9.48 -16.84 -26.05
C LYS A 81 10.48 -16.67 -24.92
N LYS A 82 11.65 -16.16 -25.26
CA LYS A 82 12.74 -15.91 -24.32
C LYS A 82 12.71 -14.46 -23.82
N HIS A 83 12.73 -14.28 -22.50
CA HIS A 83 12.76 -12.99 -21.83
C HIS A 83 14.08 -12.82 -21.09
N LYS A 84 14.87 -11.84 -21.53
CA LYS A 84 16.10 -11.42 -20.86
C LYS A 84 15.80 -10.36 -19.80
N LEU A 85 16.64 -10.31 -18.78
CA LEU A 85 16.58 -9.24 -17.77
C LEU A 85 16.88 -7.87 -18.39
N PRO A 86 16.13 -6.83 -18.02
CA PRO A 86 16.55 -5.45 -18.26
C PRO A 86 17.88 -5.15 -17.55
N SER A 87 18.66 -4.22 -18.07
CA SER A 87 19.92 -3.77 -17.43
C SER A 87 19.66 -3.33 -15.97
N GLY A 88 20.53 -3.71 -15.05
CA GLY A 88 20.44 -3.37 -13.63
C GLY A 88 19.32 -4.10 -12.87
N ARG A 89 18.76 -5.19 -13.42
CA ARG A 89 17.70 -5.99 -12.78
C ARG A 89 18.12 -7.43 -12.54
N CYS A 90 17.50 -8.07 -11.57
CA CYS A 90 17.53 -9.52 -11.33
C CYS A 90 16.10 -10.05 -11.20
N TRP A 91 15.88 -11.34 -11.49
CA TRP A 91 14.58 -11.96 -11.21
C TRP A 91 14.37 -12.07 -9.69
N ILE A 92 13.11 -12.00 -9.25
CA ILE A 92 12.77 -12.16 -7.81
C ILE A 92 12.88 -13.62 -7.34
N TYR A 93 12.90 -14.57 -8.25
CA TYR A 93 13.05 -16.01 -8.00
C TYR A 93 14.34 -16.51 -8.64
N ASN A 94 14.91 -17.59 -8.10
CA ASN A 94 15.88 -18.40 -8.81
C ASN A 94 15.21 -19.15 -9.97
N GLU A 95 15.99 -19.77 -10.84
CA GLU A 95 15.48 -20.39 -12.06
C GLU A 95 14.46 -21.52 -11.79
N ASP A 96 14.71 -22.37 -10.79
CA ASP A 96 13.83 -23.51 -10.47
C ASP A 96 12.50 -23.03 -9.88
N THR A 97 12.53 -22.11 -8.93
CA THR A 97 11.30 -21.49 -8.38
C THR A 97 10.50 -20.76 -9.46
N MET A 98 11.16 -20.12 -10.42
CA MET A 98 10.49 -19.49 -11.54
C MET A 98 9.78 -20.52 -12.44
N LYS A 99 10.44 -21.62 -12.76
CA LYS A 99 9.84 -22.73 -13.54
C LYS A 99 8.61 -23.32 -12.86
N GLU A 100 8.71 -23.56 -11.54
CA GLU A 100 7.57 -24.00 -10.74
C GLU A 100 6.43 -22.99 -10.72
N ALA A 101 6.74 -21.71 -10.55
CA ALA A 101 5.75 -20.63 -10.58
C ALA A 101 5.06 -20.49 -11.94
N ILE A 102 5.78 -20.72 -13.04
CA ILE A 102 5.21 -20.77 -14.39
C ILE A 102 4.28 -21.99 -14.53
N LYS A 103 4.72 -23.17 -14.12
CA LYS A 103 3.92 -24.40 -14.16
C LYS A 103 2.64 -24.30 -13.33
N ASP A 104 2.71 -23.60 -12.19
CA ASP A 104 1.59 -23.35 -11.27
C ASP A 104 0.75 -22.12 -11.70
N ASN A 105 0.91 -21.61 -12.91
CA ASN A 105 0.19 -20.43 -13.43
C ASN A 105 0.28 -19.18 -12.50
N ARG A 106 1.37 -19.03 -11.75
CA ARG A 106 1.63 -17.84 -10.91
C ARG A 106 2.38 -16.73 -11.63
N ILE A 107 2.87 -17.01 -12.83
CA ILE A 107 3.53 -16.02 -13.69
C ILE A 107 2.62 -15.68 -14.86
N TRP A 108 2.36 -14.41 -15.03
CA TRP A 108 1.55 -13.86 -16.11
C TRP A 108 2.42 -13.31 -17.23
N PHE A 109 2.15 -13.72 -18.47
CA PHE A 109 2.86 -13.26 -19.68
C PHE A 109 1.98 -12.39 -20.60
N GLY A 110 0.94 -11.75 -20.05
CA GLY A 110 -0.05 -11.05 -20.86
C GLY A 110 -1.11 -12.01 -21.43
N GLN A 111 -2.16 -11.44 -21.98
CA GLN A 111 -3.29 -12.22 -22.51
C GLN A 111 -2.91 -13.06 -23.73
N ASP A 112 -1.93 -12.61 -24.50
CA ASP A 112 -1.37 -13.30 -25.67
C ASP A 112 -0.16 -14.22 -25.35
N GLY A 113 0.27 -14.28 -24.08
CA GLY A 113 1.42 -15.07 -23.64
C GLY A 113 2.78 -14.49 -24.03
N ASN A 114 2.83 -13.29 -24.62
CA ASN A 114 4.06 -12.69 -25.15
C ASN A 114 4.66 -11.60 -24.26
N GLY A 115 3.96 -11.21 -23.20
CA GLY A 115 4.37 -10.14 -22.30
C GLY A 115 5.57 -10.50 -21.43
N VAL A 116 6.21 -9.50 -20.85
CA VAL A 116 7.28 -9.67 -19.87
C VAL A 116 6.72 -10.42 -18.64
N PRO A 117 7.48 -11.37 -18.05
CA PRO A 117 7.03 -12.10 -16.88
C PRO A 117 6.59 -11.18 -15.73
N ARG A 118 5.42 -11.43 -15.20
CA ARG A 118 4.86 -10.72 -14.04
C ARG A 118 4.30 -11.71 -13.05
N VAL A 119 4.43 -11.44 -11.76
CA VAL A 119 3.90 -12.32 -10.71
C VAL A 119 2.45 -11.96 -10.43
N LYS A 120 1.60 -12.97 -10.34
CA LYS A 120 0.24 -12.84 -9.84
C LYS A 120 0.24 -12.71 -8.33
N THR A 121 -0.22 -11.59 -7.82
CA THR A 121 -0.38 -11.33 -6.40
C THR A 121 -1.87 -11.39 -6.05
N TYR A 122 -2.32 -12.52 -5.48
CA TYR A 122 -3.73 -12.77 -5.20
C TYR A 122 -4.26 -11.94 -4.04
N LEU A 123 -5.49 -11.43 -4.19
CA LEU A 123 -6.16 -10.62 -3.17
C LEU A 123 -6.35 -11.40 -1.87
N ASN A 124 -6.80 -12.64 -1.98
CA ASN A 124 -7.17 -13.49 -0.84
C ASN A 124 -6.04 -14.38 -0.30
N ALA A 125 -4.80 -14.25 -0.82
CA ALA A 125 -3.70 -15.11 -0.37
C ALA A 125 -3.29 -14.88 1.10
N LYS A 126 -3.60 -13.72 1.64
CA LYS A 126 -3.44 -13.35 3.06
C LYS A 126 -4.31 -12.14 3.36
N GLU A 127 -4.61 -11.93 4.63
CA GLU A 127 -5.22 -10.66 5.05
C GLU A 127 -4.38 -9.48 4.56
N ARG A 128 -5.00 -8.61 3.77
CA ARG A 128 -4.33 -7.48 3.15
C ARG A 128 -4.89 -6.17 3.67
N GLY A 129 -3.99 -5.29 4.02
CA GLY A 129 -4.29 -3.90 4.35
C GLY A 129 -3.27 -2.96 3.73
N LEU A 130 -3.53 -1.68 3.82
CA LEU A 130 -2.61 -0.63 3.44
C LEU A 130 -1.72 -0.28 4.63
N THR A 131 -0.41 -0.31 4.44
CA THR A 131 0.51 0.25 5.44
C THR A 131 0.22 1.75 5.56
N PRO A 132 -0.04 2.27 6.77
CA PRO A 132 -0.24 3.70 6.96
C PRO A 132 0.96 4.51 6.51
N GLU A 133 0.69 5.64 5.87
CA GLU A 133 1.73 6.58 5.46
C GLU A 133 2.08 7.53 6.62
N THR A 134 3.30 8.05 6.64
CA THR A 134 3.75 9.03 7.64
C THR A 134 3.12 10.40 7.42
N MET A 135 2.56 10.66 6.23
CA MET A 135 1.85 11.90 5.91
C MET A 135 0.35 11.63 5.77
N ILE A 136 -0.45 12.33 6.58
CA ILE A 136 -1.92 12.31 6.51
C ILE A 136 -2.36 13.60 5.85
N PHE A 137 -2.92 13.52 4.67
CA PHE A 137 -3.43 14.69 3.93
C PHE A 137 -4.87 15.01 4.33
N ALA A 138 -5.33 16.22 3.98
CA ALA A 138 -6.69 16.67 4.27
C ALA A 138 -7.80 15.76 3.72
N LYS A 139 -7.52 15.02 2.65
CA LYS A 139 -8.47 14.03 2.08
C LYS A 139 -8.72 12.83 3.01
N GLU A 140 -7.73 12.47 3.88
CA GLU A 140 -7.84 11.40 4.86
C GLU A 140 -8.19 11.91 6.26
N GLY A 141 -7.56 13.02 6.67
CA GLY A 141 -7.64 13.56 8.03
C GLY A 141 -8.51 14.80 8.17
N SER A 142 -9.06 15.34 7.06
CA SER A 142 -9.82 16.60 7.04
C SER A 142 -8.99 17.82 7.49
N THR A 143 -9.65 18.93 7.85
CA THR A 143 -8.99 20.16 8.28
C THR A 143 -9.57 20.67 9.60
N ASN A 144 -8.79 21.45 10.36
CA ASN A 144 -9.26 22.09 11.59
C ASN A 144 -10.40 23.09 11.32
N GLU A 145 -10.43 23.70 10.14
CA GLU A 145 -11.52 24.60 9.73
C GLU A 145 -12.84 23.84 9.58
N LYS A 146 -12.81 22.67 8.89
CA LYS A 146 -13.98 21.81 8.80
C LYS A 146 -14.44 21.35 10.18
N ALA A 147 -13.52 20.96 11.07
CA ALA A 147 -13.86 20.56 12.42
C ALA A 147 -14.57 21.67 13.21
N LYS A 148 -14.17 22.93 13.05
CA LYS A 148 -14.86 24.09 13.65
C LYS A 148 -16.27 24.26 13.10
N ASN A 149 -16.44 24.12 11.79
CA ASN A 149 -17.74 24.26 11.14
C ASN A 149 -18.69 23.12 11.54
N ASP A 150 -18.22 21.86 11.54
CA ASP A 150 -19.00 20.71 11.97
C ASP A 150 -19.45 20.86 13.44
N LEU A 151 -18.55 21.36 14.30
CA LEU A 151 -18.89 21.59 15.71
C LEU A 151 -19.91 22.72 15.88
N LYS A 152 -19.79 23.84 15.12
CA LYS A 152 -20.79 24.91 15.16
C LYS A 152 -22.15 24.44 14.66
N GLU A 153 -22.19 23.61 13.61
CA GLU A 153 -23.43 23.03 13.12
C GLU A 153 -24.12 22.16 14.17
N LEU A 154 -23.33 21.36 14.92
CA LEU A 154 -23.82 20.52 16.02
C LEU A 154 -24.38 21.30 17.20
N PHE A 155 -23.92 22.54 17.43
CA PHE A 155 -24.29 23.39 18.56
C PHE A 155 -24.99 24.70 18.11
N ASP A 156 -25.85 24.63 17.11
CA ASP A 156 -26.71 25.73 16.62
C ASP A 156 -25.92 27.04 16.35
N GLY A 157 -24.71 26.92 15.79
CA GLY A 157 -23.84 28.05 15.45
C GLY A 157 -22.92 28.50 16.58
N ILE A 158 -23.00 27.91 17.78
CA ILE A 158 -22.21 28.29 18.93
C ILE A 158 -20.81 27.65 18.87
N ALA A 159 -19.76 28.44 19.02
CA ALA A 159 -18.40 27.94 19.12
C ALA A 159 -18.07 27.48 20.56
N VAL A 160 -18.42 26.24 20.88
CA VAL A 160 -18.23 25.67 22.22
C VAL A 160 -16.79 25.23 22.52
N PHE A 161 -15.94 25.16 21.50
CA PHE A 161 -14.54 24.75 21.61
C PHE A 161 -13.66 25.49 20.59
N GLU A 162 -12.52 26.02 21.03
CA GLU A 162 -11.70 26.90 20.18
C GLU A 162 -10.91 26.16 19.10
N THR A 163 -10.35 25.00 19.41
CA THR A 163 -9.44 24.24 18.54
C THR A 163 -9.81 22.78 18.38
N PRO A 164 -11.01 22.48 17.85
CA PRO A 164 -11.42 21.09 17.63
C PRO A 164 -10.51 20.41 16.60
N LYS A 165 -10.28 19.12 16.81
CA LYS A 165 -9.61 18.28 15.81
C LYS A 165 -10.65 17.55 14.95
N PRO A 166 -10.37 17.33 13.65
CA PRO A 166 -11.31 16.65 12.79
C PRO A 166 -11.62 15.22 13.26
N VAL A 167 -12.88 14.83 13.22
CA VAL A 167 -13.33 13.48 13.58
C VAL A 167 -12.68 12.44 12.66
N GLU A 168 -12.49 12.76 11.39
CA GLU A 168 -11.82 11.92 10.41
C GLU A 168 -10.38 11.62 10.80
N LEU A 169 -9.64 12.62 11.29
CA LEU A 169 -8.27 12.43 11.77
C LEU A 169 -8.24 11.47 12.97
N ILE A 170 -9.11 11.71 13.97
CA ILE A 170 -9.17 10.85 15.16
C ILE A 170 -9.55 9.41 14.76
N ARG A 171 -10.56 9.26 13.89
CA ARG A 171 -10.97 7.94 13.38
C ARG A 171 -9.83 7.23 12.64
N HIS A 172 -9.06 7.96 11.83
CA HIS A 172 -7.89 7.44 11.11
C HIS A 172 -6.83 6.91 12.10
N LEU A 173 -6.51 7.68 13.14
CA LEU A 173 -5.55 7.30 14.18
C LEU A 173 -6.04 6.11 15.00
N LEU A 174 -7.33 6.06 15.35
CA LEU A 174 -7.91 4.93 16.07
C LEU A 174 -7.82 3.63 15.25
N LYS A 175 -8.11 3.67 13.95
CA LYS A 175 -7.93 2.49 13.07
C LYS A 175 -6.50 1.98 13.03
N MET A 176 -5.52 2.89 13.14
CA MET A 176 -4.11 2.50 13.21
C MET A 176 -3.73 1.90 14.57
N ALA A 177 -4.34 2.37 15.66
CA ALA A 177 -3.98 1.99 17.02
C ALA A 177 -4.73 0.74 17.53
N PHE A 178 -5.98 0.55 17.12
CA PHE A 178 -6.85 -0.51 17.64
C PHE A 178 -7.28 -1.48 16.53
N LYS A 179 -7.31 -2.79 16.84
CA LYS A 179 -7.99 -3.77 16.00
C LYS A 179 -9.50 -3.58 16.11
N GLU A 180 -10.23 -3.74 15.01
CA GLU A 180 -11.70 -3.79 15.04
C GLU A 180 -12.13 -4.95 15.93
N GLY A 181 -12.99 -4.66 16.92
CA GLY A 181 -13.55 -5.68 17.83
C GLY A 181 -13.21 -5.52 19.30
N LEU A 182 -12.69 -4.36 19.72
CA LEU A 182 -12.67 -3.95 21.15
C LEU A 182 -13.78 -2.95 21.42
#